data_249f586906850bd81f692d45fedac9b4
#
_entry.id   249f586906850bd81f692d45fedac9b4
#
_cell.length_a   1.000
_cell.length_b   1.000
_cell.length_c   1.000
_cell.angle_alpha   90.00
_cell.angle_beta   90.00
_cell.angle_gamma   90.00
#
_symmetry.space_group_name_H-M   'P 1'
#
loop_
_entity.id
_entity.type
_entity.pdbx_description
1 polymer ?
#
loop_
_entity_poly.entity_id
_entity_poly.type
_entity_poly.pdbx_seq_one_letter_code
_entity_poly.pdbx_strand_id
1 'polypeptide(L)'
;MSLKLSSADLLHLRPWRRAVEEPQHPSYVRHVDGEWLTVTARDHLGRLVKVARGLMASGIEAGDRVAIMSSTRYSWVLLDEAIWSAGAITVPVYPSSSESQLAWIVEDSGAKILVTESAEQAALAADLDVEVLVLDDGALETLGERGFAVEDQDLHRRRDGVTIGAPASIVYTSGTTGRPRGVVLTHRNLAAEVAGILAAPIGTEAVEGRRLLMFLPMAHVLARAVTHAGAQGGMTVGFWREFSTLTTALTSFQPHIVLGVPRVFEKVHDAIRSSAEEGGRASAEVFRRGSQVAIEWSRDLGGDGLGDARIRGPRLRAEHALFDRLLYSKIREALGGECCYAISGGGALDPRLQHFFRGAGVPIYEGYGLTETSAAITVNGAGAQRIGTVGQPLPGNEVRIAEDGEIQLRGPVVMERFWDNEEATAEVFDQGWLRTGDLGRLDDDGYLTISGRAKEIIVTAGGKNVVPGPIEEELRAHPLIAHAMVVGDGRPFVAALITLDPDGVRRWADERGRGDVDLHDLEQDEELRVEIQQVVDAANQAVSKAEGVRRFVLLADDFTEERGELTATLKMRRHVIEQTRGEAMRSIYG
;
A
#
# COMPACT_ATOMS: atom_id res chain seq x y z
N MET A 1 18.19 -15.39 -11.11
CA MET A 1 19.13 -14.55 -11.90
C MET A 1 19.68 -13.49 -10.94
N SER A 2 21.00 -13.32 -10.77
CA SER A 2 21.54 -12.32 -9.86
C SER A 2 21.46 -10.93 -10.51
N LEU A 3 20.85 -9.96 -9.82
CA LEU A 3 20.89 -8.55 -10.22
C LEU A 3 22.32 -8.02 -10.02
N LYS A 4 22.99 -7.60 -11.10
CA LYS A 4 24.29 -6.94 -11.03
C LYS A 4 24.06 -5.43 -11.03
N LEU A 5 24.05 -4.85 -9.84
CA LEU A 5 23.89 -3.41 -9.65
C LEU A 5 25.26 -2.72 -9.54
N SER A 6 25.34 -1.55 -10.10
CA SER A 6 26.52 -0.69 -10.11
C SER A 6 26.16 0.74 -9.68
N SER A 7 27.14 1.62 -9.55
CA SER A 7 26.88 3.06 -9.31
C SER A 7 26.11 3.73 -10.46
N ALA A 8 26.07 3.13 -11.64
CA ALA A 8 25.24 3.64 -12.73
C ALA A 8 23.74 3.43 -12.50
N ASP A 9 23.34 2.52 -11.59
CA ASP A 9 21.96 2.20 -11.31
C ASP A 9 21.34 3.04 -10.17
N LEU A 10 22.10 3.99 -9.64
CA LEU A 10 21.64 4.94 -8.62
C LEU A 10 20.45 5.74 -9.11
N LEU A 11 19.33 5.71 -8.36
CA LEU A 11 18.06 6.29 -8.79
C LEU A 11 18.14 7.82 -8.97
N HIS A 12 18.91 8.52 -8.14
CA HIS A 12 19.07 9.97 -8.24
C HIS A 12 19.81 10.42 -9.51
N LEU A 13 20.49 9.51 -10.23
CA LEU A 13 21.12 9.84 -11.53
C LEU A 13 20.14 9.77 -12.69
N ARG A 14 19.00 9.11 -12.51
CA ARG A 14 17.99 9.00 -13.58
C ARG A 14 17.50 10.34 -14.11
N PRO A 15 17.11 11.34 -13.28
CA PRO A 15 16.65 12.63 -13.79
C PRO A 15 17.70 13.34 -14.67
N TRP A 16 18.98 13.20 -14.29
CA TRP A 16 20.09 13.78 -15.05
C TRP A 16 20.26 13.12 -16.42
N ARG A 17 20.20 11.80 -16.48
CA ARG A 17 20.28 11.03 -17.74
C ARG A 17 19.07 11.33 -18.63
N ARG A 18 17.86 11.22 -18.10
CA ARG A 18 16.62 11.44 -18.84
C ARG A 18 16.54 12.84 -19.45
N ALA A 19 16.97 13.87 -18.72
CA ALA A 19 16.95 15.24 -19.22
C ALA A 19 17.95 15.48 -20.37
N VAL A 20 19.02 14.69 -20.44
CA VAL A 20 20.00 14.74 -21.56
C VAL A 20 19.50 13.94 -22.76
N GLU A 21 19.03 12.72 -22.52
CA GLU A 21 18.61 11.78 -23.56
C GLU A 21 17.27 12.20 -24.18
N GLU A 22 16.30 12.55 -23.35
CA GLU A 22 14.92 12.83 -23.73
C GLU A 22 14.36 14.08 -23.00
N PRO A 23 14.88 15.29 -23.27
CA PRO A 23 14.54 16.49 -22.50
C PRO A 23 13.05 16.85 -22.47
N GLN A 24 12.30 16.45 -23.51
CA GLN A 24 10.85 16.70 -23.61
C GLN A 24 9.99 15.54 -23.11
N HIS A 25 10.59 14.46 -22.59
CA HIS A 25 9.84 13.33 -22.03
C HIS A 25 8.90 13.82 -20.92
N PRO A 26 7.58 13.47 -20.96
CA PRO A 26 6.61 13.85 -19.93
C PRO A 26 6.82 13.00 -18.68
N SER A 27 7.82 13.33 -17.86
CA SER A 27 8.24 12.51 -16.72
C SER A 27 7.20 12.48 -15.61
N TYR A 28 6.62 13.65 -15.33
CA TYR A 28 5.64 13.79 -14.25
C TYR A 28 4.46 14.66 -14.69
N VAL A 29 3.36 14.50 -13.96
CA VAL A 29 2.17 15.33 -14.10
C VAL A 29 1.67 15.72 -12.71
N ARG A 30 1.34 16.99 -12.53
CA ARG A 30 0.74 17.52 -11.31
C ARG A 30 -0.63 18.10 -11.59
N HIS A 31 -1.56 17.89 -10.68
CA HIS A 31 -2.88 18.49 -10.75
C HIS A 31 -2.88 19.84 -10.05
N VAL A 32 -3.23 20.90 -10.76
CA VAL A 32 -3.25 22.29 -10.25
C VAL A 32 -4.48 22.99 -10.85
N ASP A 33 -5.30 23.59 -10.02
CA ASP A 33 -6.50 24.36 -10.42
C ASP A 33 -7.44 23.63 -11.40
N GLY A 34 -7.59 22.31 -11.21
CA GLY A 34 -8.45 21.47 -12.06
C GLY A 34 -7.79 20.94 -13.33
N GLU A 35 -6.53 21.28 -13.60
CA GLU A 35 -5.80 20.88 -14.81
C GLU A 35 -4.60 19.98 -14.51
N TRP A 36 -4.34 19.03 -15.43
CA TRP A 36 -3.15 18.19 -15.40
C TRP A 36 -1.99 18.86 -16.15
N LEU A 37 -1.00 19.36 -15.39
CA LEU A 37 0.16 20.06 -15.92
C LEU A 37 1.37 19.12 -16.04
N THR A 38 1.87 18.96 -17.25
CA THR A 38 3.05 18.14 -17.54
C THR A 38 4.33 18.81 -17.04
N VAL A 39 5.19 18.01 -16.44
CA VAL A 39 6.57 18.39 -16.08
C VAL A 39 7.50 17.55 -16.95
N THR A 40 8.21 18.21 -17.88
CA THR A 40 9.18 17.52 -18.73
C THR A 40 10.43 17.10 -17.95
N ALA A 41 11.21 16.17 -18.50
CA ALA A 41 12.47 15.74 -17.90
C ALA A 41 13.43 16.92 -17.67
N ARG A 42 13.50 17.85 -18.62
CA ARG A 42 14.29 19.10 -18.51
C ARG A 42 13.79 19.98 -17.37
N ASP A 43 12.47 20.20 -17.29
CA ASP A 43 11.88 21.04 -16.25
C ASP A 43 12.07 20.44 -14.86
N HIS A 44 11.91 19.11 -14.78
CA HIS A 44 12.13 18.38 -13.53
C HIS A 44 13.58 18.51 -13.07
N LEU A 45 14.56 18.27 -13.95
CA LEU A 45 15.97 18.43 -13.61
C LEU A 45 16.29 19.86 -13.18
N GLY A 46 15.76 20.88 -13.90
CA GLY A 46 15.97 22.27 -13.54
C GLY A 46 15.47 22.63 -12.14
N ARG A 47 14.32 22.07 -11.73
CA ARG A 47 13.77 22.23 -10.37
C ARG A 47 14.61 21.46 -9.33
N LEU A 48 14.96 20.20 -9.64
CA LEU A 48 15.78 19.35 -8.78
C LEU A 48 17.11 20.00 -8.43
N VAL A 49 17.82 20.54 -9.44
CA VAL A 49 19.09 21.24 -9.24
C VAL A 49 18.95 22.42 -8.29
N LYS A 50 17.91 23.25 -8.47
CA LYS A 50 17.65 24.40 -7.59
C LYS A 50 17.42 23.97 -6.15
N VAL A 51 16.58 22.95 -5.93
CA VAL A 51 16.25 22.44 -4.59
C VAL A 51 17.47 21.80 -3.95
N ALA A 52 18.22 20.95 -4.67
CA ALA A 52 19.42 20.29 -4.14
C ALA A 52 20.51 21.30 -3.74
N ARG A 53 20.74 22.33 -4.57
CA ARG A 53 21.65 23.43 -4.23
C ARG A 53 21.16 24.22 -3.02
N GLY A 54 19.84 24.45 -2.91
CA GLY A 54 19.22 25.09 -1.77
C GLY A 54 19.44 24.34 -0.47
N LEU A 55 19.30 23.03 -0.48
CA LEU A 55 19.61 22.18 0.68
C LEU A 55 21.08 22.30 1.09
N MET A 56 22.01 22.26 0.13
CA MET A 56 23.43 22.47 0.39
C MET A 56 23.71 23.86 0.97
N ALA A 57 23.10 24.92 0.43
CA ALA A 57 23.21 26.28 0.93
C ALA A 57 22.64 26.46 2.35
N SER A 58 21.66 25.62 2.72
CA SER A 58 21.09 25.54 4.08
C SER A 58 21.93 24.69 5.04
N GLY A 59 23.16 24.32 4.67
CA GLY A 59 24.08 23.60 5.53
C GLY A 59 23.91 22.08 5.53
N ILE A 60 23.17 21.52 4.59
CA ILE A 60 23.05 20.06 4.43
C ILE A 60 24.34 19.49 3.86
N GLU A 61 24.95 18.58 4.58
CA GLU A 61 26.14 17.85 4.18
C GLU A 61 25.82 16.41 3.76
N ALA A 62 26.80 15.70 3.17
CA ALA A 62 26.63 14.30 2.81
C ALA A 62 26.37 13.44 4.07
N GLY A 63 25.30 12.64 4.02
CA GLY A 63 24.86 11.81 5.14
C GLY A 63 23.94 12.52 6.14
N ASP A 64 23.66 13.81 5.98
CA ASP A 64 22.65 14.50 6.78
C ASP A 64 21.24 14.02 6.42
N ARG A 65 20.30 14.20 7.34
CA ARG A 65 18.91 13.76 7.22
C ARG A 65 18.02 14.97 6.98
N VAL A 66 17.12 14.80 6.00
CA VAL A 66 16.06 15.76 5.70
C VAL A 66 14.72 15.02 5.80
N ALA A 67 13.86 15.47 6.70
CA ALA A 67 12.54 14.90 6.89
C ALA A 67 11.52 15.54 5.93
N ILE A 68 10.60 14.72 5.40
CA ILE A 68 9.48 15.16 4.54
C ILE A 68 8.18 14.69 5.16
N MET A 69 7.33 15.63 5.59
CA MET A 69 5.97 15.39 6.09
C MET A 69 4.97 16.04 5.14
N SER A 70 4.50 15.27 4.16
CA SER A 70 3.60 15.80 3.13
C SER A 70 2.74 14.70 2.53
N SER A 71 1.55 15.05 2.09
CA SER A 71 0.69 14.22 1.28
C SER A 71 1.32 13.89 -0.08
N THR A 72 0.66 13.01 -0.83
CA THR A 72 1.14 12.54 -2.14
C THR A 72 1.02 13.64 -3.19
N ARG A 73 2.17 14.18 -3.58
CA ARG A 73 2.27 15.27 -4.56
C ARG A 73 3.63 15.24 -5.30
N TYR A 74 3.71 15.91 -6.44
CA TYR A 74 4.93 16.00 -7.24
C TYR A 74 6.14 16.54 -6.44
N SER A 75 5.94 17.55 -5.58
CA SER A 75 7.01 18.11 -4.75
C SER A 75 7.64 17.08 -3.82
N TRP A 76 6.93 16.02 -3.43
CA TRP A 76 7.47 14.95 -2.62
C TRP A 76 8.59 14.20 -3.35
N VAL A 77 8.36 13.73 -4.59
CA VAL A 77 9.37 13.02 -5.37
C VAL A 77 10.51 13.95 -5.79
N LEU A 78 10.21 15.21 -6.06
CA LEU A 78 11.22 16.23 -6.36
C LEU A 78 12.19 16.42 -5.19
N LEU A 79 11.66 16.53 -3.97
CA LEU A 79 12.46 16.63 -2.74
C LEU A 79 13.31 15.38 -2.52
N ASP A 80 12.72 14.21 -2.66
CA ASP A 80 13.41 12.92 -2.46
C ASP A 80 14.66 12.80 -3.35
N GLU A 81 14.50 13.06 -4.64
CA GLU A 81 15.60 13.02 -5.60
C GLU A 81 16.60 14.18 -5.42
N ALA A 82 16.16 15.34 -4.95
CA ALA A 82 17.02 16.47 -4.63
C ALA A 82 17.87 16.22 -3.38
N ILE A 83 17.28 15.63 -2.34
CA ILE A 83 17.96 15.20 -1.10
C ILE A 83 19.08 14.21 -1.47
N TRP A 84 18.76 13.19 -2.26
CA TRP A 84 19.76 12.22 -2.71
C TRP A 84 20.86 12.85 -3.58
N SER A 85 20.49 13.78 -4.46
CA SER A 85 21.47 14.51 -5.28
C SER A 85 22.38 15.42 -4.46
N ALA A 86 21.90 15.93 -3.32
CA ALA A 86 22.70 16.64 -2.33
C ALA A 86 23.55 15.69 -1.44
N GLY A 87 23.47 14.37 -1.64
CA GLY A 87 24.18 13.35 -0.85
C GLY A 87 23.58 13.11 0.52
N ALA A 88 22.36 13.59 0.77
CA ALA A 88 21.65 13.48 2.04
C ALA A 88 20.67 12.29 2.08
N ILE A 89 20.10 12.03 3.24
CA ILE A 89 19.23 10.89 3.53
C ILE A 89 17.81 11.40 3.74
N THR A 90 16.83 10.85 3.02
CA THR A 90 15.41 11.18 3.20
C THR A 90 14.82 10.47 4.41
N VAL A 91 14.13 11.21 5.28
CA VAL A 91 13.33 10.66 6.38
C VAL A 91 11.85 10.93 6.09
N PRO A 92 11.12 9.94 5.55
CA PRO A 92 9.70 10.08 5.28
C PRO A 92 8.89 10.10 6.58
N VAL A 93 7.97 11.06 6.70
CA VAL A 93 7.01 11.17 7.80
C VAL A 93 5.61 11.18 7.22
N TYR A 94 4.70 10.39 7.81
CA TYR A 94 3.30 10.40 7.38
C TYR A 94 2.64 11.74 7.69
N PRO A 95 1.82 12.29 6.78
CA PRO A 95 1.12 13.56 7.01
C PRO A 95 0.15 13.53 8.20
N SER A 96 -0.29 12.35 8.60
CA SER A 96 -1.17 12.09 9.76
C SER A 96 -0.40 11.78 11.06
N SER A 97 0.93 11.86 11.07
CA SER A 97 1.72 11.61 12.27
C SER A 97 1.39 12.62 13.37
N SER A 98 1.20 12.12 14.61
CA SER A 98 1.01 12.97 15.77
C SER A 98 2.27 13.77 16.11
N GLU A 99 2.12 14.83 16.89
CA GLU A 99 3.23 15.63 17.42
C GLU A 99 4.30 14.76 18.08
N SER A 100 3.91 13.82 18.94
CA SER A 100 4.83 12.92 19.62
C SER A 100 5.56 11.95 18.68
N GLN A 101 4.90 11.51 17.60
CA GLN A 101 5.53 10.69 16.57
C GLN A 101 6.52 11.49 15.74
N LEU A 102 6.13 12.72 15.34
CA LEU A 102 7.00 13.62 14.60
C LEU A 102 8.25 13.97 15.41
N ALA A 103 8.06 14.37 16.69
CA ALA A 103 9.16 14.68 17.59
C ALA A 103 10.15 13.51 17.70
N TRP A 104 9.63 12.30 17.96
CA TRP A 104 10.46 11.09 18.00
C TRP A 104 11.26 10.86 16.72
N ILE A 105 10.62 10.96 15.55
CA ILE A 105 11.27 10.72 14.26
C ILE A 105 12.37 11.75 13.99
N VAL A 106 12.10 13.02 14.26
CA VAL A 106 13.05 14.12 14.04
C VAL A 106 14.26 13.98 14.97
N GLU A 107 14.02 13.74 16.27
CA GLU A 107 15.07 13.58 17.28
C GLU A 107 15.93 12.33 17.04
N ASP A 108 15.30 11.16 16.86
CA ASP A 108 15.98 9.88 16.67
C ASP A 108 16.78 9.85 15.36
N SER A 109 16.22 10.37 14.26
CA SER A 109 16.95 10.48 12.99
C SER A 109 18.01 11.58 13.00
N GLY A 110 17.89 12.57 13.87
CA GLY A 110 18.70 13.80 13.87
C GLY A 110 18.51 14.59 12.57
N ALA A 111 17.28 14.71 12.07
CA ALA A 111 16.99 15.47 10.86
C ALA A 111 17.31 16.96 11.08
N LYS A 112 18.07 17.56 10.16
CA LYS A 112 18.44 18.98 10.21
C LYS A 112 17.40 19.91 9.61
N ILE A 113 16.64 19.42 8.62
CA ILE A 113 15.55 20.14 7.96
C ILE A 113 14.32 19.24 7.98
N LEU A 114 13.17 19.83 8.32
CA LEU A 114 11.85 19.26 8.18
C LEU A 114 11.07 20.05 7.12
N VAL A 115 10.69 19.39 6.04
CA VAL A 115 9.80 19.98 5.02
C VAL A 115 8.39 19.48 5.27
N THR A 116 7.49 20.39 5.70
CA THR A 116 6.08 20.11 5.90
C THR A 116 5.24 20.56 4.70
N GLU A 117 4.03 20.02 4.57
CA GLU A 117 3.09 20.50 3.55
C GLU A 117 2.49 21.85 3.92
N SER A 118 1.96 21.99 5.13
CA SER A 118 1.20 23.15 5.59
C SER A 118 1.76 23.75 6.87
N ALA A 119 1.33 24.97 7.17
CA ALA A 119 1.64 25.65 8.43
C ALA A 119 1.08 24.90 9.67
N GLU A 120 -0.04 24.20 9.52
CA GLU A 120 -0.62 23.37 10.58
C GLU A 120 0.32 22.22 10.96
N GLN A 121 0.88 21.52 9.97
CA GLN A 121 1.89 20.48 10.23
C GLN A 121 3.19 21.08 10.79
N ALA A 122 3.59 22.26 10.32
CA ALA A 122 4.78 22.95 10.85
C ALA A 122 4.64 23.28 12.35
N ALA A 123 3.42 23.61 12.80
CA ALA A 123 3.14 23.89 14.20
C ALA A 123 3.39 22.68 15.11
N LEU A 124 3.29 21.44 14.62
CA LEU A 124 3.62 20.23 15.38
C LEU A 124 5.13 20.11 15.70
N ALA A 125 5.97 20.89 15.03
CA ALA A 125 7.41 20.90 15.23
C ALA A 125 7.92 22.17 15.92
N ALA A 126 7.02 23.00 16.52
CA ALA A 126 7.38 24.30 17.09
C ALA A 126 8.44 24.24 18.20
N ASP A 127 8.45 23.16 18.96
CA ASP A 127 9.39 22.95 20.09
C ASP A 127 10.62 22.11 19.71
N LEU A 128 10.76 21.72 18.42
CA LEU A 128 11.88 20.90 17.96
C LEU A 128 13.05 21.76 17.45
N ASP A 129 14.26 21.33 17.72
CA ASP A 129 15.50 21.96 17.20
C ASP A 129 15.76 21.49 15.76
N VAL A 130 14.92 21.95 14.82
CA VAL A 130 14.98 21.61 13.40
C VAL A 130 14.54 22.79 12.54
N GLU A 131 15.19 23.05 11.42
CA GLU A 131 14.73 24.05 10.46
C GLU A 131 13.47 23.55 9.77
N VAL A 132 12.36 24.31 9.85
CA VAL A 132 11.08 23.94 9.22
C VAL A 132 10.86 24.78 7.96
N LEU A 133 10.56 24.10 6.85
CA LEU A 133 10.19 24.71 5.57
C LEU A 133 8.79 24.23 5.15
N VAL A 134 7.90 25.15 4.76
CA VAL A 134 6.51 24.84 4.45
C VAL A 134 6.28 24.89 2.95
N LEU A 135 5.83 23.80 2.34
CA LEU A 135 5.61 23.68 0.89
C LEU A 135 4.57 24.65 0.37
N ASP A 136 3.47 24.80 1.10
CA ASP A 136 2.39 25.71 0.70
C ASP A 136 2.75 27.19 0.90
N ASP A 137 3.82 27.49 1.66
CA ASP A 137 4.40 28.82 1.85
C ASP A 137 5.68 29.05 1.01
N GLY A 138 5.88 28.26 -0.05
CA GLY A 138 6.98 28.48 -0.98
C GLY A 138 8.34 27.91 -0.58
N ALA A 139 8.37 26.80 0.15
CA ALA A 139 9.62 26.12 0.54
C ALA A 139 10.56 25.82 -0.64
N LEU A 140 9.99 25.40 -1.79
CA LEU A 140 10.79 25.09 -2.97
C LEU A 140 11.40 26.33 -3.62
N GLU A 141 10.69 27.43 -3.62
CA GLU A 141 11.13 28.75 -4.06
C GLU A 141 12.24 29.27 -3.15
N THR A 142 12.04 29.20 -1.82
CA THR A 142 13.04 29.57 -0.81
C THR A 142 14.33 28.76 -0.97
N LEU A 143 14.24 27.45 -1.13
CA LEU A 143 15.40 26.60 -1.41
C LEU A 143 16.05 26.99 -2.74
N GLY A 144 15.25 27.28 -3.78
CA GLY A 144 15.76 27.72 -5.08
C GLY A 144 16.56 29.01 -4.98
N GLU A 145 16.11 29.99 -4.19
CA GLU A 145 16.80 31.26 -3.96
C GLU A 145 18.11 31.06 -3.19
N ARG A 146 18.08 30.28 -2.10
CA ARG A 146 19.30 29.93 -1.35
C ARG A 146 20.34 29.25 -2.25
N GLY A 147 19.87 28.39 -3.16
CA GLY A 147 20.70 27.61 -4.07
C GLY A 147 21.57 28.44 -5.02
N PHE A 148 21.29 29.73 -5.23
CA PHE A 148 22.16 30.59 -6.03
C PHE A 148 23.57 30.78 -5.44
N ALA A 149 23.73 30.54 -4.15
CA ALA A 149 25.04 30.64 -3.50
C ALA A 149 25.97 29.42 -3.76
N VAL A 150 25.44 28.31 -4.31
CA VAL A 150 26.19 27.08 -4.57
C VAL A 150 26.44 26.92 -6.07
N GLU A 151 27.67 26.60 -6.44
CA GLU A 151 28.02 26.37 -7.86
C GLU A 151 27.58 24.98 -8.34
N ASP A 152 27.29 24.84 -9.63
CA ASP A 152 26.89 23.58 -10.25
C ASP A 152 27.95 22.48 -10.03
N GLN A 153 29.23 22.85 -10.07
CA GLN A 153 30.34 21.92 -9.88
C GLN A 153 30.35 21.31 -8.46
N ASP A 154 29.93 22.05 -7.45
CA ASP A 154 29.84 21.54 -6.07
C ASP A 154 28.71 20.53 -5.92
N LEU A 155 27.56 20.81 -6.53
CA LEU A 155 26.46 19.84 -6.59
C LEU A 155 26.85 18.57 -7.36
N HIS A 156 27.52 18.73 -8.52
CA HIS A 156 27.99 17.56 -9.28
C HIS A 156 28.95 16.70 -8.47
N ARG A 157 29.90 17.33 -7.75
CA ARG A 157 30.84 16.60 -6.87
C ARG A 157 30.10 15.87 -5.76
N ARG A 158 29.08 16.49 -5.16
CA ARG A 158 28.27 15.89 -4.10
C ARG A 158 27.46 14.71 -4.64
N ARG A 159 26.74 14.89 -5.75
CA ARG A 159 25.96 13.85 -6.42
C ARG A 159 26.82 12.64 -6.82
N ASP A 160 27.96 12.89 -7.45
CA ASP A 160 28.85 11.84 -7.96
C ASP A 160 29.60 11.12 -6.82
N GLY A 161 29.67 11.73 -5.64
CA GLY A 161 30.23 11.13 -4.42
C GLY A 161 29.31 10.13 -3.72
N VAL A 162 28.03 10.05 -4.11
CA VAL A 162 27.09 9.08 -3.52
C VAL A 162 27.44 7.67 -3.96
N THR A 163 27.65 6.78 -2.98
CA THR A 163 27.94 5.37 -3.26
C THR A 163 26.68 4.51 -3.18
N ILE A 164 26.71 3.37 -3.87
CA ILE A 164 25.54 2.46 -3.91
C ILE A 164 25.21 1.85 -2.52
N GLY A 165 26.21 1.73 -1.64
CA GLY A 165 26.02 1.25 -0.26
C GLY A 165 25.67 2.36 0.74
N ALA A 166 25.64 3.64 0.33
CA ALA A 166 25.26 4.72 1.23
C ALA A 166 23.78 4.65 1.60
N PRO A 167 23.38 5.04 2.83
CA PRO A 167 21.99 5.20 3.21
C PRO A 167 21.28 6.20 2.30
N ALA A 168 20.11 5.84 1.79
CA ALA A 168 19.25 6.70 0.97
C ALA A 168 18.03 7.17 1.76
N SER A 169 17.55 6.34 2.68
CA SER A 169 16.37 6.67 3.49
C SER A 169 16.40 5.98 4.85
N ILE A 170 15.81 6.63 5.84
CA ILE A 170 15.47 6.02 7.14
C ILE A 170 13.94 6.06 7.26
N VAL A 171 13.30 4.91 7.17
CA VAL A 171 11.83 4.79 7.18
C VAL A 171 11.37 4.24 8.52
N TYR A 172 10.60 5.03 9.26
CA TYR A 172 10.12 4.63 10.58
C TYR A 172 8.90 3.73 10.49
N THR A 173 8.98 2.56 11.12
CA THR A 173 7.87 1.59 11.20
C THR A 173 7.33 1.55 12.61
N SER A 174 5.99 1.57 12.74
CA SER A 174 5.34 1.31 14.01
C SER A 174 5.49 -0.19 14.34
N GLY A 175 6.51 -0.56 15.09
CA GLY A 175 6.63 -1.90 15.63
C GLY A 175 5.39 -2.28 16.47
N THR A 176 5.11 -3.56 16.59
CA THR A 176 3.96 -4.08 17.37
C THR A 176 4.07 -3.80 18.87
N THR A 177 5.24 -3.39 19.36
CA THR A 177 5.51 -3.16 20.80
C THR A 177 6.54 -2.05 20.97
N GLY A 178 6.13 -0.77 21.02
CA GLY A 178 7.03 0.30 21.41
C GLY A 178 7.12 1.48 20.44
N ARG A 179 8.20 2.28 20.59
CA ARG A 179 8.48 3.42 19.70
C ARG A 179 8.82 2.95 18.29
N PRO A 180 8.46 3.70 17.24
CA PRO A 180 8.84 3.38 15.86
C PRO A 180 10.36 3.21 15.71
N ARG A 181 10.77 2.21 14.93
CA ARG A 181 12.20 1.94 14.62
C ARG A 181 12.51 2.44 13.22
N GLY A 182 13.65 3.09 13.03
CA GLY A 182 14.10 3.57 11.72
C GLY A 182 14.75 2.45 10.90
N VAL A 183 14.12 2.03 9.82
CA VAL A 183 14.69 1.07 8.85
C VAL A 183 15.63 1.81 7.91
N VAL A 184 16.90 1.44 7.88
CA VAL A 184 17.88 2.03 6.96
C VAL A 184 17.82 1.33 5.61
N LEU A 185 17.42 2.08 4.59
CA LEU A 185 17.44 1.64 3.20
C LEU A 185 18.58 2.34 2.47
N THR A 186 19.47 1.54 1.89
CA THR A 186 20.58 2.04 1.08
C THR A 186 20.13 2.33 -0.36
N HIS A 187 20.93 3.10 -1.09
CA HIS A 187 20.72 3.28 -2.52
C HIS A 187 20.71 1.95 -3.28
N ARG A 188 21.48 0.94 -2.81
CA ARG A 188 21.46 -0.43 -3.35
C ARG A 188 20.10 -1.07 -3.18
N ASN A 189 19.49 -0.97 -1.99
CA ASN A 189 18.20 -1.57 -1.72
C ASN A 189 17.13 -1.01 -2.65
N LEU A 190 17.05 0.32 -2.78
CA LEU A 190 16.07 0.99 -3.64
C LEU A 190 16.32 0.71 -5.13
N ALA A 191 17.57 0.71 -5.57
CA ALA A 191 17.92 0.36 -6.95
C ALA A 191 17.58 -1.10 -7.28
N ALA A 192 17.82 -2.01 -6.32
CA ALA A 192 17.48 -3.43 -6.46
C ALA A 192 15.98 -3.66 -6.57
N GLU A 193 15.20 -2.94 -5.76
CA GLU A 193 13.74 -3.00 -5.78
C GLU A 193 13.21 -2.56 -7.15
N VAL A 194 13.63 -1.38 -7.63
CA VAL A 194 13.23 -0.86 -8.93
C VAL A 194 13.65 -1.78 -10.07
N ALA A 195 14.89 -2.26 -10.06
CA ALA A 195 15.39 -3.18 -11.09
C ALA A 195 14.67 -4.53 -11.04
N GLY A 196 14.36 -5.04 -9.84
CA GLY A 196 13.59 -6.26 -9.63
C GLY A 196 12.17 -6.16 -10.18
N ILE A 197 11.46 -5.07 -9.87
CA ILE A 197 10.11 -4.80 -10.40
C ILE A 197 10.13 -4.76 -11.93
N LEU A 198 11.06 -4.00 -12.53
CA LEU A 198 11.15 -3.85 -13.99
C LEU A 198 11.55 -5.14 -14.71
N ALA A 199 12.36 -6.00 -14.07
CA ALA A 199 12.77 -7.29 -14.62
C ALA A 199 11.74 -8.41 -14.42
N ALA A 200 10.78 -8.24 -13.55
CA ALA A 200 9.71 -9.20 -13.27
C ALA A 200 8.54 -9.03 -14.26
N PRO A 201 7.65 -10.05 -14.39
CA PRO A 201 6.47 -9.96 -15.26
C PRO A 201 5.55 -8.76 -14.95
N ILE A 202 5.56 -8.24 -13.74
CA ILE A 202 4.81 -7.04 -13.34
C ILE A 202 5.30 -5.77 -14.05
N GLY A 203 6.58 -5.70 -14.40
CA GLY A 203 7.21 -4.53 -15.03
C GLY A 203 6.99 -4.40 -16.53
N THR A 204 6.33 -5.37 -17.19
CA THR A 204 6.20 -5.41 -18.67
C THR A 204 5.47 -4.19 -19.26
N GLU A 205 4.57 -3.57 -18.50
CA GLU A 205 3.83 -2.37 -18.93
C GLU A 205 4.44 -1.05 -18.39
N ALA A 206 5.53 -1.14 -17.62
CA ALA A 206 6.23 0.04 -17.12
C ALA A 206 7.15 0.62 -18.20
N VAL A 207 6.57 1.13 -19.28
CA VAL A 207 7.24 1.60 -20.49
C VAL A 207 6.79 2.99 -20.89
N GLU A 208 7.53 3.60 -21.83
CA GLU A 208 7.21 4.91 -22.39
C GLU A 208 5.78 4.95 -22.99
N GLY A 209 5.12 6.09 -22.82
CA GLY A 209 3.74 6.31 -23.25
C GLY A 209 2.68 5.77 -22.28
N ARG A 210 3.07 4.98 -21.28
CA ARG A 210 2.17 4.55 -20.22
C ARG A 210 2.09 5.58 -19.08
N ARG A 211 0.99 5.54 -18.33
CA ARG A 211 0.71 6.46 -17.21
C ARG A 211 0.48 5.70 -15.93
N LEU A 212 1.08 6.18 -14.84
CA LEU A 212 0.88 5.69 -13.47
C LEU A 212 0.27 6.82 -12.64
N LEU A 213 -0.86 6.58 -11.98
CA LEU A 213 -1.42 7.51 -11.00
C LEU A 213 -1.03 7.08 -9.59
N MET A 214 -0.26 7.93 -8.90
CA MET A 214 0.11 7.72 -7.52
C MET A 214 -0.80 8.53 -6.60
N PHE A 215 -1.48 7.84 -5.68
CA PHE A 215 -2.35 8.42 -4.66
C PHE A 215 -2.12 7.81 -3.26
N LEU A 216 -1.33 6.74 -3.18
CA LEU A 216 -0.92 6.19 -1.88
C LEU A 216 0.14 7.10 -1.25
N PRO A 217 0.25 7.12 0.10
CA PRO A 217 1.22 7.95 0.79
C PRO A 217 2.66 7.69 0.33
N MET A 218 3.34 8.72 -0.17
CA MET A 218 4.74 8.64 -0.61
C MET A 218 5.72 8.37 0.55
N ALA A 219 5.31 8.62 1.79
CA ALA A 219 6.05 8.20 2.97
C ALA A 219 6.16 6.67 3.10
N HIS A 220 5.26 5.91 2.46
CA HIS A 220 5.30 4.45 2.44
C HIS A 220 6.20 3.93 1.32
N VAL A 221 7.06 2.95 1.64
CA VAL A 221 8.03 2.38 0.69
C VAL A 221 7.39 1.84 -0.59
N LEU A 222 6.18 1.27 -0.53
CA LEU A 222 5.48 0.72 -1.70
C LEU A 222 5.16 1.80 -2.74
N ALA A 223 4.54 2.91 -2.32
CA ALA A 223 4.23 4.02 -3.22
C ALA A 223 5.50 4.60 -3.86
N ARG A 224 6.54 4.73 -3.05
CA ARG A 224 7.84 5.26 -3.45
C ARG A 224 8.55 4.35 -4.45
N ALA A 225 8.62 3.03 -4.17
CA ALA A 225 9.22 2.04 -5.07
C ALA A 225 8.52 1.99 -6.43
N VAL A 226 7.18 1.93 -6.45
CA VAL A 226 6.40 1.89 -7.70
C VAL A 226 6.50 3.22 -8.47
N THR A 227 6.55 4.37 -7.78
CA THR A 227 6.81 5.67 -8.40
C THR A 227 8.16 5.68 -9.12
N HIS A 228 9.22 5.27 -8.45
CA HIS A 228 10.56 5.22 -9.05
C HIS A 228 10.68 4.15 -10.14
N ALA A 229 10.01 3.00 -9.99
CA ALA A 229 9.98 1.97 -11.03
C ALA A 229 9.27 2.48 -12.30
N GLY A 230 8.10 3.10 -12.16
CA GLY A 230 7.38 3.70 -13.29
C GLY A 230 8.22 4.77 -14.01
N ALA A 231 8.81 5.68 -13.24
CA ALA A 231 9.67 6.73 -13.80
C ALA A 231 10.96 6.18 -14.44
N GLN A 232 11.57 5.13 -13.89
CA GLN A 232 12.73 4.46 -14.46
C GLN A 232 12.35 3.73 -15.76
N GLY A 233 11.18 3.10 -15.83
CA GLY A 233 10.64 2.46 -17.03
C GLY A 233 10.21 3.43 -18.12
N GLY A 234 10.14 4.73 -17.85
CA GLY A 234 9.75 5.75 -18.83
C GLY A 234 8.25 6.09 -18.81
N MET A 235 7.54 5.71 -17.77
CA MET A 235 6.13 6.10 -17.61
C MET A 235 6.02 7.59 -17.23
N THR A 236 4.86 8.17 -17.56
CA THR A 236 4.43 9.44 -16.99
C THR A 236 3.75 9.21 -15.66
N VAL A 237 4.28 9.78 -14.56
CA VAL A 237 3.71 9.60 -13.22
C VAL A 237 2.91 10.83 -12.82
N GLY A 238 1.61 10.65 -12.56
CA GLY A 238 0.71 11.67 -11.99
C GLY A 238 0.52 11.47 -10.49
N PHE A 239 0.20 12.55 -9.78
CA PHE A 239 0.00 12.51 -8.32
C PHE A 239 -1.37 13.04 -7.95
N TRP A 240 -2.03 12.34 -7.01
CA TRP A 240 -3.32 12.73 -6.46
C TRP A 240 -3.34 12.54 -4.95
N ARG A 241 -3.76 13.57 -4.20
CA ARG A 241 -3.68 13.52 -2.74
C ARG A 241 -4.98 13.12 -2.05
N GLU A 242 -6.14 13.39 -2.67
CA GLU A 242 -7.45 13.25 -2.03
C GLU A 242 -8.12 11.94 -2.38
N PHE A 243 -8.12 11.00 -1.44
CA PHE A 243 -8.71 9.68 -1.66
C PHE A 243 -10.24 9.74 -1.92
N SER A 244 -10.95 10.67 -1.31
CA SER A 244 -12.40 10.86 -1.49
C SER A 244 -12.82 11.16 -2.93
N THR A 245 -11.92 11.77 -3.71
CA THR A 245 -12.14 12.16 -5.11
C THR A 245 -11.35 11.30 -6.10
N LEU A 246 -10.87 10.13 -5.67
CA LEU A 246 -10.02 9.25 -6.48
C LEU A 246 -10.67 8.85 -7.81
N THR A 247 -11.99 8.59 -7.84
CA THR A 247 -12.70 8.25 -9.09
C THR A 247 -12.58 9.35 -10.14
N THR A 248 -12.66 10.62 -9.73
CA THR A 248 -12.45 11.77 -10.62
C THR A 248 -11.03 11.78 -11.18
N ALA A 249 -10.04 11.49 -10.34
CA ALA A 249 -8.64 11.39 -10.76
C ALA A 249 -8.42 10.26 -11.77
N LEU A 250 -8.95 9.06 -11.50
CA LEU A 250 -8.83 7.90 -12.39
C LEU A 250 -9.44 8.20 -13.77
N THR A 251 -10.65 8.76 -13.81
CA THR A 251 -11.35 9.06 -15.07
C THR A 251 -10.69 10.19 -15.86
N SER A 252 -10.16 11.23 -15.20
CA SER A 252 -9.52 12.37 -15.88
C SER A 252 -8.08 12.09 -16.30
N PHE A 253 -7.30 11.34 -15.51
CA PHE A 253 -5.91 11.01 -15.79
C PHE A 253 -5.76 9.78 -16.70
N GLN A 254 -6.70 8.82 -16.62
CA GLN A 254 -6.71 7.56 -17.38
C GLN A 254 -5.39 6.77 -17.23
N PRO A 255 -5.06 6.28 -16.02
CA PRO A 255 -3.84 5.53 -15.79
C PRO A 255 -3.88 4.16 -16.48
N HIS A 256 -2.71 3.67 -16.91
CA HIS A 256 -2.53 2.31 -17.42
C HIS A 256 -2.21 1.31 -16.30
N ILE A 257 -1.64 1.82 -15.20
CA ILE A 257 -1.37 1.05 -13.98
C ILE A 257 -1.97 1.77 -12.79
N VAL A 258 -2.70 1.03 -11.95
CA VAL A 258 -3.27 1.52 -10.69
C VAL A 258 -2.63 0.74 -9.54
N LEU A 259 -1.99 1.46 -8.61
CA LEU A 259 -1.50 0.89 -7.35
C LEU A 259 -2.50 1.17 -6.24
N GLY A 260 -2.92 0.14 -5.52
CA GLY A 260 -3.82 0.30 -4.38
C GLY A 260 -3.50 -0.65 -3.22
N VAL A 261 -4.17 -0.41 -2.11
CA VAL A 261 -4.32 -1.38 -1.02
C VAL A 261 -5.65 -2.13 -1.22
N PRO A 262 -5.89 -3.30 -0.59
CA PRO A 262 -7.11 -4.07 -0.78
C PRO A 262 -8.40 -3.24 -0.68
N ARG A 263 -8.48 -2.34 0.31
CA ARG A 263 -9.64 -1.48 0.54
C ARG A 263 -10.00 -0.58 -0.66
N VAL A 264 -9.05 -0.22 -1.49
CA VAL A 264 -9.30 0.55 -2.73
C VAL A 264 -10.18 -0.26 -3.68
N PHE A 265 -9.83 -1.51 -3.90
CA PHE A 265 -10.53 -2.40 -4.81
C PHE A 265 -11.87 -2.86 -4.27
N GLU A 266 -11.98 -3.07 -2.95
CA GLU A 266 -13.25 -3.31 -2.26
C GLU A 266 -14.22 -2.14 -2.49
N LYS A 267 -13.78 -0.89 -2.25
CA LYS A 267 -14.60 0.31 -2.47
C LYS A 267 -15.02 0.49 -3.93
N VAL A 268 -14.13 0.23 -4.88
CA VAL A 268 -14.48 0.30 -6.30
C VAL A 268 -15.54 -0.74 -6.65
N HIS A 269 -15.37 -1.98 -6.20
CA HIS A 269 -16.37 -3.05 -6.39
C HIS A 269 -17.72 -2.67 -5.78
N ASP A 270 -17.72 -2.18 -4.54
CA ASP A 270 -18.92 -1.82 -3.80
C ASP A 270 -19.66 -0.62 -4.42
N ALA A 271 -18.91 0.38 -4.90
CA ALA A 271 -19.49 1.52 -5.61
C ALA A 271 -20.21 1.08 -6.90
N ILE A 272 -19.61 0.16 -7.66
CA ILE A 272 -20.23 -0.39 -8.89
C ILE A 272 -21.47 -1.20 -8.55
N ARG A 273 -21.42 -2.02 -7.51
CA ARG A 273 -22.55 -2.81 -7.01
C ARG A 273 -23.70 -1.89 -6.59
N SER A 274 -23.42 -0.89 -5.74
CA SER A 274 -24.42 0.06 -5.26
C SER A 274 -25.09 0.82 -6.39
N SER A 275 -24.31 1.30 -7.37
CA SER A 275 -24.87 1.94 -8.58
C SER A 275 -25.77 1.00 -9.40
N ALA A 276 -25.44 -0.30 -9.42
CA ALA A 276 -26.30 -1.29 -10.09
C ALA A 276 -27.60 -1.54 -9.31
N GLU A 277 -27.56 -1.56 -7.99
CA GLU A 277 -28.73 -1.71 -7.10
C GLU A 277 -29.65 -0.50 -7.19
N GLU A 278 -29.12 0.74 -7.18
CA GLU A 278 -29.86 1.99 -7.41
C GLU A 278 -30.55 2.02 -8.79
N GLY A 279 -29.94 1.39 -9.80
CA GLY A 279 -30.53 1.19 -11.13
C GLY A 279 -31.73 0.23 -11.18
N GLY A 280 -32.13 -0.34 -10.02
CA GLY A 280 -33.27 -1.23 -9.84
C GLY A 280 -32.97 -2.71 -10.08
N ARG A 281 -33.96 -3.55 -9.83
CA ARG A 281 -33.85 -5.03 -9.83
C ARG A 281 -33.14 -5.63 -11.06
N ALA A 282 -33.43 -5.08 -12.25
CA ALA A 282 -32.83 -5.59 -13.47
C ALA A 282 -31.30 -5.30 -13.52
N SER A 283 -30.89 -4.12 -13.11
CA SER A 283 -29.48 -3.72 -13.05
C SER A 283 -28.72 -4.51 -11.97
N ALA A 284 -29.32 -4.69 -10.80
CA ALA A 284 -28.77 -5.52 -9.72
C ALA A 284 -28.56 -6.99 -10.17
N GLU A 285 -29.53 -7.56 -10.90
CA GLU A 285 -29.42 -8.92 -11.44
C GLU A 285 -28.32 -9.02 -12.52
N VAL A 286 -28.16 -8.00 -13.37
CA VAL A 286 -27.05 -7.92 -14.34
C VAL A 286 -25.71 -7.91 -13.60
N PHE A 287 -25.57 -7.12 -12.55
CA PHE A 287 -24.34 -7.10 -11.74
C PHE A 287 -24.07 -8.46 -11.09
N ARG A 288 -25.08 -9.03 -10.41
CA ARG A 288 -24.96 -10.32 -9.73
C ARG A 288 -24.54 -11.44 -10.70
N ARG A 289 -25.22 -11.57 -11.83
CA ARG A 289 -24.91 -12.62 -12.82
C ARG A 289 -23.58 -12.33 -13.53
N GLY A 290 -23.31 -11.08 -13.90
CA GLY A 290 -22.06 -10.66 -14.52
C GLY A 290 -20.86 -10.94 -13.64
N SER A 291 -20.97 -10.69 -12.32
CA SER A 291 -19.91 -11.02 -11.34
C SER A 291 -19.63 -12.52 -11.30
N GLN A 292 -20.66 -13.38 -11.29
CA GLN A 292 -20.48 -14.83 -11.34
C GLN A 292 -19.77 -15.26 -12.63
N VAL A 293 -20.19 -14.74 -13.78
CA VAL A 293 -19.58 -15.04 -15.08
C VAL A 293 -18.12 -14.57 -15.14
N ALA A 294 -17.80 -13.40 -14.58
CA ALA A 294 -16.41 -12.92 -14.49
C ALA A 294 -15.53 -13.87 -13.66
N ILE A 295 -16.02 -14.32 -12.50
CA ILE A 295 -15.30 -15.26 -11.61
C ILE A 295 -15.11 -16.61 -12.32
N GLU A 296 -16.15 -17.17 -12.95
CA GLU A 296 -16.08 -18.42 -13.73
C GLU A 296 -15.06 -18.28 -14.87
N TRP A 297 -15.15 -17.18 -15.63
CA TRP A 297 -14.22 -16.86 -16.71
C TRP A 297 -12.76 -16.80 -16.24
N SER A 298 -12.53 -16.15 -15.13
CA SER A 298 -11.21 -16.03 -14.53
C SER A 298 -10.67 -17.37 -14.05
N ARG A 299 -11.49 -18.21 -13.42
CA ARG A 299 -11.07 -19.55 -12.96
C ARG A 299 -10.66 -20.48 -14.12
N ASP A 300 -11.37 -20.37 -15.26
CA ASP A 300 -11.02 -21.14 -16.48
C ASP A 300 -9.71 -20.69 -17.14
N LEU A 301 -9.15 -19.50 -16.76
CA LEU A 301 -7.83 -19.06 -17.22
C LEU A 301 -6.67 -19.82 -16.56
N GLY A 302 -6.97 -20.65 -15.56
CA GLY A 302 -5.96 -21.32 -14.76
C GLY A 302 -5.27 -20.41 -13.76
N GLY A 303 -4.42 -20.99 -12.89
CA GLY A 303 -3.71 -20.28 -11.84
C GLY A 303 -2.70 -19.25 -12.34
N ASP A 304 -2.12 -19.48 -13.51
CA ASP A 304 -1.07 -18.67 -14.13
C ASP A 304 -1.57 -17.58 -15.10
N GLY A 305 -2.90 -17.50 -15.31
CA GLY A 305 -3.48 -16.56 -16.27
C GLY A 305 -3.19 -16.85 -17.74
N LEU A 306 -2.32 -17.83 -18.01
CA LEU A 306 -1.95 -18.35 -19.34
C LEU A 306 -2.74 -19.61 -19.70
N GLY A 307 -3.73 -19.97 -18.89
CA GLY A 307 -4.52 -21.17 -19.14
C GLY A 307 -4.76 -21.31 -20.62
N ASP A 308 -4.28 -22.42 -21.17
CA ASP A 308 -4.69 -22.83 -22.51
C ASP A 308 -6.11 -22.37 -22.72
N ALA A 309 -6.39 -21.73 -23.84
CA ALA A 309 -7.75 -21.36 -24.21
C ALA A 309 -8.56 -22.66 -24.45
N ARG A 310 -8.48 -23.54 -23.43
CA ARG A 310 -9.18 -24.79 -23.36
C ARG A 310 -10.64 -24.45 -23.47
N ILE A 311 -11.12 -24.60 -24.67
CA ILE A 311 -12.49 -24.81 -25.07
C ILE A 311 -13.48 -24.37 -23.97
N ARG A 312 -13.41 -23.04 -23.62
CA ARG A 312 -14.49 -22.43 -22.84
C ARG A 312 -15.76 -22.74 -23.56
N GLY A 313 -16.71 -23.32 -22.87
CA GLY A 313 -17.97 -23.69 -23.47
C GLY A 313 -18.58 -22.49 -24.21
N PRO A 314 -19.22 -22.69 -25.37
CA PRO A 314 -19.79 -21.60 -26.18
C PRO A 314 -20.74 -20.71 -25.36
N ARG A 315 -21.38 -21.28 -24.35
CA ARG A 315 -22.26 -20.55 -23.42
C ARG A 315 -21.48 -19.52 -22.60
N LEU A 316 -20.40 -19.90 -21.92
CA LEU A 316 -19.60 -18.99 -21.10
C LEU A 316 -18.99 -17.85 -21.94
N ARG A 317 -18.56 -18.16 -23.18
CA ARG A 317 -18.08 -17.13 -24.12
C ARG A 317 -19.15 -16.13 -24.50
N ALA A 318 -20.38 -16.59 -24.78
CA ALA A 318 -21.49 -15.73 -25.13
C ALA A 318 -21.95 -14.87 -23.94
N GLU A 319 -22.06 -15.47 -22.75
CA GLU A 319 -22.41 -14.76 -21.52
C GLU A 319 -21.33 -13.71 -21.18
N HIS A 320 -20.05 -14.06 -21.23
CA HIS A 320 -18.94 -13.12 -20.98
C HIS A 320 -18.98 -11.94 -21.97
N ALA A 321 -19.15 -12.18 -23.26
CA ALA A 321 -19.24 -11.13 -24.27
C ALA A 321 -20.47 -10.23 -24.09
N LEU A 322 -21.60 -10.77 -23.58
CA LEU A 322 -22.77 -9.99 -23.21
C LEU A 322 -22.47 -9.07 -22.02
N PHE A 323 -21.90 -9.63 -20.94
CA PHE A 323 -21.56 -8.86 -19.74
C PHE A 323 -20.38 -7.91 -19.93
N ASP A 324 -19.52 -8.14 -20.91
CA ASP A 324 -18.49 -7.18 -21.30
C ASP A 324 -19.10 -5.84 -21.70
N ARG A 325 -20.20 -5.86 -22.48
CA ARG A 325 -20.92 -4.66 -22.92
C ARG A 325 -21.80 -4.05 -21.82
N LEU A 326 -22.37 -4.87 -20.94
CA LEU A 326 -23.36 -4.41 -19.97
C LEU A 326 -22.73 -3.97 -18.64
N LEU A 327 -21.60 -4.56 -18.26
CA LEU A 327 -20.97 -4.40 -16.94
C LEU A 327 -19.47 -4.12 -17.01
N TYR A 328 -18.68 -4.97 -17.70
CA TYR A 328 -17.21 -4.91 -17.56
C TYR A 328 -16.60 -3.66 -18.18
N SER A 329 -17.20 -3.11 -19.25
CA SER A 329 -16.80 -1.80 -19.78
C SER A 329 -16.91 -0.71 -18.72
N LYS A 330 -17.98 -0.71 -17.91
CA LYS A 330 -18.16 0.28 -16.82
C LYS A 330 -17.14 0.09 -15.70
N ILE A 331 -16.76 -1.15 -15.40
CA ILE A 331 -15.69 -1.44 -14.42
C ILE A 331 -14.36 -0.85 -14.91
N ARG A 332 -14.03 -1.08 -16.18
CA ARG A 332 -12.82 -0.50 -16.78
C ARG A 332 -12.87 1.04 -16.82
N GLU A 333 -14.01 1.61 -17.15
CA GLU A 333 -14.23 3.06 -17.14
C GLU A 333 -14.03 3.65 -15.73
N ALA A 334 -14.51 2.98 -14.67
CA ALA A 334 -14.30 3.41 -13.28
C ALA A 334 -12.82 3.43 -12.89
N LEU A 335 -11.99 2.60 -13.54
CA LEU A 335 -10.53 2.59 -13.38
C LEU A 335 -9.80 3.47 -14.41
N GLY A 336 -10.52 4.33 -15.13
CA GLY A 336 -9.98 5.28 -16.09
C GLY A 336 -10.02 4.85 -17.56
N GLY A 337 -10.52 3.66 -17.87
CA GLY A 337 -10.69 3.15 -19.24
C GLY A 337 -9.45 2.50 -19.86
N GLU A 338 -8.26 2.96 -19.51
CA GLU A 338 -6.97 2.52 -20.08
C GLU A 338 -6.17 1.58 -19.14
N CYS A 339 -6.76 1.20 -18.00
CA CYS A 339 -6.07 0.39 -17.00
C CYS A 339 -5.78 -1.04 -17.52
N CYS A 340 -4.51 -1.35 -17.73
CA CYS A 340 -4.06 -2.67 -18.18
C CYS A 340 -4.07 -3.70 -17.04
N TYR A 341 -3.63 -3.28 -15.85
CA TYR A 341 -3.68 -4.06 -14.61
C TYR A 341 -3.60 -3.14 -13.39
N ALA A 342 -3.95 -3.70 -12.26
CA ALA A 342 -3.73 -3.06 -10.97
C ALA A 342 -2.75 -3.87 -10.11
N ILE A 343 -2.15 -3.21 -9.11
CA ILE A 343 -1.26 -3.80 -8.12
C ILE A 343 -1.91 -3.65 -6.76
N SER A 344 -1.98 -4.72 -5.99
CA SER A 344 -2.42 -4.70 -4.60
C SER A 344 -1.28 -5.09 -3.67
N GLY A 345 -1.06 -4.29 -2.62
CA GLY A 345 -0.05 -4.57 -1.61
C GLY A 345 -0.44 -4.02 -0.24
N GLY A 346 0.34 -4.40 0.78
CA GLY A 346 0.11 -3.92 2.14
C GLY A 346 -0.93 -4.69 2.95
N GLY A 347 -1.68 -5.60 2.34
CA GLY A 347 -2.66 -6.50 2.97
C GLY A 347 -3.13 -7.54 2.00
N ALA A 348 -3.81 -8.59 2.46
CA ALA A 348 -4.38 -9.62 1.61
C ALA A 348 -5.63 -9.10 0.87
N LEU A 349 -5.77 -9.45 -0.40
CA LEU A 349 -6.93 -9.14 -1.21
C LEU A 349 -7.78 -10.40 -1.40
N ASP A 350 -9.08 -10.30 -1.16
CA ASP A 350 -10.02 -11.42 -1.35
C ASP A 350 -9.85 -12.06 -2.73
N PRO A 351 -9.56 -13.37 -2.81
CA PRO A 351 -9.44 -14.08 -4.09
C PRO A 351 -10.66 -13.95 -5.00
N ARG A 352 -11.87 -13.76 -4.43
CA ARG A 352 -13.09 -13.54 -5.21
C ARG A 352 -13.03 -12.22 -5.96
N LEU A 353 -12.52 -11.15 -5.31
CA LEU A 353 -12.32 -9.85 -5.96
C LEU A 353 -11.24 -9.93 -7.04
N GLN A 354 -10.14 -10.64 -6.77
CA GLN A 354 -9.11 -10.84 -7.80
C GLN A 354 -9.67 -11.55 -9.03
N HIS A 355 -10.46 -12.62 -8.84
CA HIS A 355 -11.14 -13.31 -9.94
C HIS A 355 -12.14 -12.41 -10.67
N PHE A 356 -12.93 -11.62 -9.93
CA PHE A 356 -13.89 -10.68 -10.51
C PHE A 356 -13.21 -9.66 -11.43
N PHE A 357 -12.21 -8.95 -10.93
CA PHE A 357 -11.50 -7.93 -11.71
C PHE A 357 -10.74 -8.54 -12.88
N ARG A 358 -10.06 -9.69 -12.70
CA ARG A 358 -9.40 -10.39 -13.80
C ARG A 358 -10.40 -10.83 -14.87
N GLY A 359 -11.55 -11.31 -14.47
CA GLY A 359 -12.64 -11.69 -15.39
C GLY A 359 -13.26 -10.50 -16.10
N ALA A 360 -13.26 -9.32 -15.48
CA ALA A 360 -13.72 -8.07 -16.10
C ALA A 360 -12.64 -7.41 -17.00
N GLY A 361 -11.44 -8.01 -17.12
CA GLY A 361 -10.38 -7.55 -18.00
C GLY A 361 -9.34 -6.65 -17.35
N VAL A 362 -9.34 -6.48 -16.01
CA VAL A 362 -8.32 -5.75 -15.25
C VAL A 362 -7.76 -6.66 -14.18
N PRO A 363 -6.72 -7.47 -14.45
CA PRO A 363 -6.10 -8.31 -13.43
C PRO A 363 -5.50 -7.46 -12.31
N ILE A 364 -5.64 -7.91 -11.06
CA ILE A 364 -5.00 -7.30 -9.90
C ILE A 364 -3.88 -8.25 -9.46
N TYR A 365 -2.65 -7.77 -9.49
CA TYR A 365 -1.48 -8.52 -9.08
C TYR A 365 -1.14 -8.20 -7.63
N GLU A 366 -1.16 -9.22 -6.79
CA GLU A 366 -0.77 -9.10 -5.39
C GLU A 366 0.74 -9.25 -5.22
N GLY A 367 1.31 -8.45 -4.30
CA GLY A 367 2.69 -8.55 -3.89
C GLY A 367 2.82 -8.50 -2.37
N TYR A 368 3.90 -9.06 -1.86
CA TYR A 368 4.25 -9.08 -0.45
C TYR A 368 5.64 -8.49 -0.22
N GLY A 369 5.73 -7.72 0.84
CA GLY A 369 6.96 -7.15 1.35
C GLY A 369 6.72 -6.29 2.57
N LEU A 370 7.82 -5.78 3.10
CA LEU A 370 7.91 -5.01 4.33
C LEU A 370 8.67 -3.72 4.06
N THR A 371 8.70 -2.81 5.01
CA THR A 371 9.64 -1.68 4.96
C THR A 371 11.07 -2.18 4.94
N GLU A 372 11.35 -3.23 5.71
CA GLU A 372 12.62 -3.93 5.81
C GLU A 372 13.08 -4.60 4.49
N THR A 373 12.17 -4.72 3.52
CA THR A 373 12.47 -5.25 2.16
C THR A 373 12.33 -4.19 1.07
N SER A 374 12.42 -2.91 1.41
CA SER A 374 12.33 -1.75 0.48
C SER A 374 10.99 -1.59 -0.23
N ALA A 375 10.13 -2.54 -0.26
CA ALA A 375 8.72 -2.68 -0.62
C ALA A 375 8.40 -4.15 -0.89
N ALA A 376 8.34 -4.58 -2.16
CA ALA A 376 7.98 -5.93 -2.53
C ALA A 376 9.20 -6.87 -2.57
N ILE A 377 9.07 -8.07 -2.06
CA ILE A 377 10.06 -9.12 -2.27
C ILE A 377 9.50 -10.25 -3.12
N THR A 378 8.18 -10.43 -3.11
CA THR A 378 7.46 -11.31 -4.04
C THR A 378 6.33 -10.55 -4.71
N VAL A 379 5.99 -10.92 -5.94
CA VAL A 379 4.86 -10.32 -6.67
C VAL A 379 4.33 -11.27 -7.73
N ASN A 380 3.00 -11.24 -7.92
CA ASN A 380 2.35 -11.79 -9.11
C ASN A 380 2.56 -10.86 -10.32
N GLY A 381 2.41 -11.37 -11.53
CA GLY A 381 2.55 -10.56 -12.73
C GLY A 381 1.91 -11.20 -13.96
N ALA A 382 2.00 -10.51 -15.10
CA ALA A 382 1.45 -10.98 -16.35
C ALA A 382 2.05 -12.34 -16.76
N GLY A 383 1.20 -13.33 -17.01
CA GLY A 383 1.64 -14.68 -17.34
C GLY A 383 2.21 -15.50 -16.18
N ALA A 384 2.27 -14.93 -14.98
CA ALA A 384 2.78 -15.56 -13.76
C ALA A 384 1.90 -15.18 -12.54
N GLN A 385 0.57 -15.15 -12.72
CA GLN A 385 -0.37 -14.87 -11.64
C GLN A 385 -0.96 -16.17 -11.09
N ARG A 386 -0.82 -16.36 -9.78
CA ARG A 386 -1.54 -17.40 -9.02
C ARG A 386 -2.39 -16.74 -7.93
N ILE A 387 -3.70 -16.62 -8.17
CA ILE A 387 -4.64 -16.02 -7.23
C ILE A 387 -4.64 -16.80 -5.91
N GLY A 388 -4.65 -16.09 -4.78
CA GLY A 388 -4.50 -16.64 -3.43
C GLY A 388 -3.05 -16.82 -3.00
N THR A 389 -2.09 -16.31 -3.80
CA THR A 389 -0.67 -16.20 -3.44
C THR A 389 -0.19 -14.77 -3.65
N VAL A 390 0.92 -14.43 -3.03
CA VAL A 390 1.59 -13.13 -3.22
C VAL A 390 2.72 -13.21 -4.26
N GLY A 391 2.67 -14.21 -5.14
CA GLY A 391 3.57 -14.37 -6.26
C GLY A 391 4.91 -15.03 -5.93
N GLN A 392 5.84 -14.87 -6.87
CA GLN A 392 7.20 -15.42 -6.79
C GLN A 392 8.21 -14.33 -6.39
N PRO A 393 9.39 -14.71 -5.84
CA PRO A 393 10.43 -13.77 -5.49
C PRO A 393 10.86 -12.91 -6.68
N LEU A 394 10.99 -11.60 -6.45
CA LEU A 394 11.62 -10.69 -7.42
C LEU A 394 13.06 -11.13 -7.72
N PRO A 395 13.56 -10.94 -8.95
CA PRO A 395 14.90 -11.37 -9.35
C PRO A 395 15.98 -10.92 -8.36
N GLY A 396 16.84 -11.85 -7.96
CA GLY A 396 17.94 -11.61 -7.03
C GLY A 396 17.58 -11.81 -5.56
N ASN A 397 16.32 -12.05 -5.23
CA ASN A 397 15.85 -12.28 -3.86
C ASN A 397 15.52 -13.77 -3.63
N GLU A 398 15.57 -14.15 -2.37
CA GLU A 398 15.33 -15.52 -1.92
C GLU A 398 14.31 -15.51 -0.76
N VAL A 399 13.42 -16.49 -0.79
CA VAL A 399 12.41 -16.73 0.26
C VAL A 399 12.59 -18.18 0.74
N ARG A 400 12.58 -18.39 2.04
CA ARG A 400 12.50 -19.74 2.64
C ARG A 400 11.47 -19.76 3.75
N ILE A 401 10.98 -20.95 4.06
CA ILE A 401 10.12 -21.19 5.23
C ILE A 401 10.96 -21.92 6.28
N ALA A 402 11.02 -21.36 7.48
CA ALA A 402 11.69 -21.98 8.60
C ALA A 402 10.88 -23.15 9.18
N GLU A 403 11.47 -23.95 10.08
CA GLU A 403 10.81 -25.14 10.67
C GLU A 403 9.51 -24.80 11.45
N ASP A 404 9.45 -23.58 12.01
CA ASP A 404 8.29 -23.06 12.72
C ASP A 404 7.22 -22.44 11.79
N GLY A 405 7.44 -22.46 10.47
CA GLY A 405 6.57 -21.89 9.46
C GLY A 405 6.80 -20.41 9.20
N GLU A 406 7.81 -19.78 9.85
CA GLU A 406 8.14 -18.37 9.63
C GLU A 406 8.75 -18.17 8.24
N ILE A 407 8.28 -17.12 7.54
CA ILE A 407 8.85 -16.66 6.28
C ILE A 407 10.14 -15.92 6.58
N GLN A 408 11.23 -16.35 5.94
CA GLN A 408 12.54 -15.73 6.04
C GLN A 408 13.01 -15.27 4.66
N LEU A 409 13.61 -14.08 4.62
CA LEU A 409 13.90 -13.34 3.40
C LEU A 409 15.38 -13.01 3.31
N ARG A 410 15.94 -13.08 2.10
CA ARG A 410 17.31 -12.67 1.81
C ARG A 410 17.39 -12.08 0.41
N GLY A 411 18.18 -11.03 0.23
CA GLY A 411 18.43 -10.44 -1.09
C GLY A 411 18.82 -8.98 -1.03
N PRO A 412 19.11 -8.38 -2.18
CA PRO A 412 19.58 -7.01 -2.26
C PRO A 412 18.53 -5.96 -1.87
N VAL A 413 17.24 -6.32 -1.81
CA VAL A 413 16.16 -5.42 -1.34
C VAL A 413 16.03 -5.39 0.18
N VAL A 414 16.63 -6.36 0.89
CA VAL A 414 16.55 -6.46 2.35
C VAL A 414 17.45 -5.41 3.00
N MET A 415 16.93 -4.70 4.00
CA MET A 415 17.66 -3.71 4.78
C MET A 415 18.94 -4.30 5.38
N GLU A 416 19.92 -3.45 5.69
CA GLU A 416 21.11 -3.88 6.40
C GLU A 416 20.93 -3.81 7.92
N ARG A 417 20.20 -2.80 8.42
CA ARG A 417 20.07 -2.56 9.87
C ARG A 417 18.91 -1.61 10.19
N PHE A 418 18.56 -1.55 11.46
CA PHE A 418 17.85 -0.43 12.04
C PHE A 418 18.79 0.72 12.37
N TRP A 419 18.28 1.96 12.31
CA TRP A 419 19.04 3.17 12.64
C TRP A 419 19.39 3.18 14.13
N ASP A 420 20.67 3.36 14.44
CA ASP A 420 21.24 3.41 15.80
C ASP A 420 20.68 2.33 16.77
N ASN A 421 20.34 1.13 16.24
CA ASN A 421 19.77 0.05 17.03
C ASN A 421 20.33 -1.32 16.62
N GLU A 422 21.53 -1.62 17.11
CA GLU A 422 22.21 -2.89 16.83
C GLU A 422 21.50 -4.09 17.45
N GLU A 423 20.93 -3.94 18.65
CA GLU A 423 20.20 -4.99 19.34
C GLU A 423 18.97 -5.43 18.53
N ALA A 424 18.13 -4.48 18.15
CA ALA A 424 16.96 -4.77 17.29
C ALA A 424 17.38 -5.34 15.93
N THR A 425 18.52 -4.91 15.39
CA THR A 425 19.05 -5.47 14.15
C THR A 425 19.44 -6.94 14.32
N ALA A 426 20.14 -7.27 15.40
CA ALA A 426 20.53 -8.64 15.69
C ALA A 426 19.33 -9.57 15.94
N GLU A 427 18.26 -9.07 16.55
CA GLU A 427 17.02 -9.82 16.81
C GLU A 427 16.31 -10.33 15.55
N VAL A 428 16.37 -9.53 14.45
CA VAL A 428 15.61 -9.85 13.25
C VAL A 428 16.42 -10.61 12.19
N PHE A 429 17.73 -10.77 12.37
CA PHE A 429 18.55 -11.53 11.45
C PHE A 429 19.01 -12.87 12.03
N ASP A 430 18.83 -13.94 11.25
CA ASP A 430 19.34 -15.28 11.53
C ASP A 430 20.22 -15.73 10.35
N GLN A 431 21.52 -15.83 10.56
CA GLN A 431 22.51 -16.26 9.55
C GLN A 431 22.37 -15.51 8.19
N GLY A 432 22.05 -14.21 8.25
CA GLY A 432 21.86 -13.36 7.07
C GLY A 432 20.47 -13.48 6.42
N TRP A 433 19.53 -14.14 7.06
CA TRP A 433 18.12 -14.15 6.69
C TRP A 433 17.34 -13.22 7.60
N LEU A 434 16.54 -12.35 7.00
CA LEU A 434 15.58 -11.51 7.72
C LEU A 434 14.40 -12.37 8.18
N ARG A 435 14.13 -12.37 9.47
CA ARG A 435 12.95 -12.96 10.11
C ARG A 435 11.81 -11.96 10.01
N THR A 436 10.70 -12.36 9.39
CA THR A 436 9.59 -11.44 9.11
C THR A 436 8.55 -11.37 10.22
N GLY A 437 8.47 -12.42 11.03
CA GLY A 437 7.35 -12.67 11.94
C GLY A 437 6.06 -13.07 11.22
N ASP A 438 6.06 -13.17 9.89
CA ASP A 438 4.93 -13.65 9.10
C ASP A 438 5.07 -15.16 8.86
N LEU A 439 3.94 -15.87 8.84
CA LEU A 439 3.87 -17.30 8.58
C LEU A 439 3.38 -17.56 7.16
N GLY A 440 3.89 -18.61 6.54
CA GLY A 440 3.49 -18.94 5.18
C GLY A 440 4.02 -20.25 4.66
N ARG A 441 3.82 -20.45 3.37
CA ARG A 441 4.31 -21.62 2.64
C ARG A 441 4.72 -21.25 1.22
N LEU A 442 5.74 -21.95 0.71
CA LEU A 442 6.09 -21.96 -0.70
C LEU A 442 5.54 -23.23 -1.34
N ASP A 443 4.98 -23.10 -2.54
CA ASP A 443 4.66 -24.27 -3.34
C ASP A 443 5.86 -24.71 -4.19
N ASP A 444 5.70 -25.83 -4.93
CA ASP A 444 6.77 -26.43 -5.75
C ASP A 444 7.22 -25.51 -6.90
N ASP A 445 6.39 -24.55 -7.32
CA ASP A 445 6.70 -23.56 -8.36
C ASP A 445 7.27 -22.27 -7.77
N GLY A 446 7.41 -22.17 -6.43
CA GLY A 446 7.98 -21.03 -5.71
C GLY A 446 7.01 -19.87 -5.48
N TYR A 447 5.70 -20.09 -5.56
CA TYR A 447 4.71 -19.09 -5.17
C TYR A 447 4.52 -19.09 -3.66
N LEU A 448 4.57 -17.89 -3.06
CA LEU A 448 4.41 -17.68 -1.62
C LEU A 448 2.95 -17.46 -1.28
N THR A 449 2.46 -18.21 -0.28
CA THR A 449 1.17 -17.97 0.39
C THR A 449 1.44 -17.49 1.80
N ILE A 450 0.86 -16.36 2.20
CA ILE A 450 0.88 -15.86 3.57
C ILE A 450 -0.26 -16.53 4.34
N SER A 451 0.03 -17.05 5.53
CA SER A 451 -0.99 -17.68 6.39
C SER A 451 -1.41 -16.76 7.55
N GLY A 452 -0.54 -15.85 7.98
CA GLY A 452 -0.80 -14.90 9.08
C GLY A 452 0.47 -14.40 9.72
N ARG A 453 0.34 -13.77 10.92
CA ARG A 453 1.48 -13.30 11.72
C ARG A 453 1.67 -14.15 12.96
N ALA A 454 2.90 -14.53 13.25
CA ALA A 454 3.24 -15.35 14.42
C ALA A 454 2.80 -14.68 15.73
N LYS A 455 2.98 -13.36 15.85
CA LYS A 455 2.58 -12.57 17.04
C LYS A 455 1.08 -12.30 17.15
N GLU A 456 0.31 -12.54 16.10
CA GLU A 456 -1.14 -12.37 16.06
C GLU A 456 -1.88 -13.69 16.26
N ILE A 457 -1.16 -14.80 16.37
CA ILE A 457 -1.78 -16.09 16.71
C ILE A 457 -2.43 -15.98 18.09
N ILE A 458 -3.72 -16.23 18.12
CA ILE A 458 -4.52 -16.30 19.34
C ILE A 458 -4.34 -17.69 19.95
N VAL A 459 -3.82 -17.75 21.17
CA VAL A 459 -3.73 -19.01 21.93
C VAL A 459 -4.87 -19.03 22.94
N THR A 460 -5.92 -19.78 22.64
CA THR A 460 -7.06 -19.88 23.57
C THR A 460 -6.68 -20.54 24.90
N ALA A 461 -7.46 -20.34 25.95
CA ALA A 461 -7.25 -20.99 27.24
C ALA A 461 -7.20 -22.54 27.16
N GLY A 462 -7.78 -23.13 26.12
CA GLY A 462 -7.69 -24.56 25.81
C GLY A 462 -6.41 -24.97 25.07
N GLY A 463 -5.46 -24.04 24.84
CA GLY A 463 -4.19 -24.29 24.12
C GLY A 463 -4.34 -24.44 22.61
N LYS A 464 -5.46 -23.98 22.02
CA LYS A 464 -5.65 -24.01 20.57
C LYS A 464 -5.09 -22.74 19.95
N ASN A 465 -4.22 -22.89 18.96
CA ASN A 465 -3.72 -21.80 18.13
C ASN A 465 -4.75 -21.47 17.05
N VAL A 466 -5.09 -20.18 16.93
CA VAL A 466 -6.03 -19.65 15.93
C VAL A 466 -5.36 -18.51 15.20
N VAL A 467 -5.34 -18.59 13.88
CA VAL A 467 -4.86 -17.51 13.02
C VAL A 467 -6.06 -16.61 12.66
N PRO A 468 -6.12 -15.36 13.13
CA PRO A 468 -7.31 -14.52 12.98
C PRO A 468 -7.58 -14.06 11.55
N GLY A 469 -6.52 -13.80 10.77
CA GLY A 469 -6.59 -13.16 9.45
C GLY A 469 -7.63 -13.78 8.50
N PRO A 470 -7.63 -15.08 8.23
CA PRO A 470 -8.60 -15.71 7.32
C PRO A 470 -10.06 -15.51 7.73
N ILE A 471 -10.33 -15.52 9.04
CA ILE A 471 -11.70 -15.32 9.56
C ILE A 471 -12.09 -13.84 9.37
N GLU A 472 -11.17 -12.92 9.68
CA GLU A 472 -11.40 -11.48 9.54
C GLU A 472 -11.61 -11.06 8.09
N GLU A 473 -10.90 -11.67 7.16
CA GLU A 473 -11.08 -11.44 5.73
C GLU A 473 -12.45 -11.89 5.24
N GLU A 474 -12.91 -13.07 5.67
CA GLU A 474 -14.23 -13.58 5.29
C GLU A 474 -15.35 -12.72 5.88
N LEU A 475 -15.20 -12.24 7.13
CA LEU A 475 -16.15 -11.31 7.75
C LEU A 475 -16.21 -9.98 7.00
N ARG A 476 -15.06 -9.38 6.69
CA ARG A 476 -14.98 -8.09 5.98
C ARG A 476 -15.48 -8.13 4.55
N ALA A 477 -15.59 -9.30 3.95
CA ALA A 477 -16.17 -9.46 2.61
C ALA A 477 -17.66 -9.13 2.57
N HIS A 478 -18.32 -8.99 3.73
CA HIS A 478 -19.75 -8.65 3.79
C HIS A 478 -19.97 -7.13 3.80
N PRO A 479 -20.94 -6.61 2.99
CA PRO A 479 -21.18 -5.18 2.82
C PRO A 479 -21.56 -4.39 4.08
N LEU A 480 -22.06 -5.06 5.10
CA LEU A 480 -22.45 -4.44 6.37
C LEU A 480 -21.27 -4.25 7.34
N ILE A 481 -20.09 -4.80 7.02
CA ILE A 481 -18.93 -4.85 7.90
C ILE A 481 -17.82 -3.95 7.37
N ALA A 482 -17.44 -2.93 8.14
CA ALA A 482 -16.30 -2.08 7.82
C ALA A 482 -14.99 -2.74 8.23
N HIS A 483 -14.90 -3.19 9.50
CA HIS A 483 -13.77 -3.93 10.02
C HIS A 483 -14.24 -5.09 10.89
N ALA A 484 -13.41 -6.13 10.98
CA ALA A 484 -13.60 -7.24 11.90
C ALA A 484 -12.26 -7.56 12.55
N MET A 485 -12.24 -7.67 13.89
CA MET A 485 -11.08 -8.07 14.67
C MET A 485 -11.43 -9.30 15.50
N VAL A 486 -10.78 -10.41 15.22
CA VAL A 486 -10.93 -11.66 15.97
C VAL A 486 -10.06 -11.59 17.23
N VAL A 487 -10.66 -11.95 18.37
CA VAL A 487 -10.06 -11.88 19.71
C VAL A 487 -10.24 -13.18 20.47
N GLY A 488 -9.41 -13.45 21.48
CA GLY A 488 -9.55 -14.68 22.24
C GLY A 488 -8.27 -15.19 22.91
N ASP A 489 -7.20 -14.40 22.90
CA ASP A 489 -5.94 -14.80 23.53
C ASP A 489 -6.12 -15.01 25.04
N GLY A 490 -5.72 -16.19 25.55
CA GLY A 490 -5.96 -16.60 26.93
C GLY A 490 -7.44 -16.79 27.32
N ARG A 491 -8.39 -16.69 26.37
CA ARG A 491 -9.83 -16.76 26.62
C ARG A 491 -10.41 -18.14 26.33
N PRO A 492 -11.58 -18.50 26.93
CA PRO A 492 -12.19 -19.83 26.76
C PRO A 492 -12.68 -20.10 25.32
N PHE A 493 -12.89 -19.11 24.51
CA PHE A 493 -13.32 -19.21 23.11
C PHE A 493 -12.92 -17.98 22.30
N VAL A 494 -12.97 -18.12 20.98
CA VAL A 494 -12.74 -17.06 19.99
C VAL A 494 -13.99 -16.21 19.80
N ALA A 495 -13.81 -14.90 19.75
CA ALA A 495 -14.88 -13.92 19.51
C ALA A 495 -14.46 -12.87 18.48
N ALA A 496 -15.38 -12.01 18.05
CA ALA A 496 -15.09 -10.93 17.12
C ALA A 496 -15.65 -9.58 17.58
N LEU A 497 -14.86 -8.52 17.38
CA LEU A 497 -15.33 -7.15 17.36
C LEU A 497 -15.59 -6.78 15.89
N ILE A 498 -16.81 -6.35 15.58
CA ILE A 498 -17.25 -6.05 14.21
C ILE A 498 -17.76 -4.62 14.16
N THR A 499 -17.15 -3.78 13.35
CA THR A 499 -17.64 -2.42 13.10
C THR A 499 -18.54 -2.42 11.88
N LEU A 500 -19.57 -1.56 11.92
CA LEU A 500 -20.58 -1.47 10.88
C LEU A 500 -20.12 -0.51 9.77
N ASP A 501 -20.34 -0.89 8.50
CA ASP A 501 -20.13 0.01 7.36
C ASP A 501 -21.36 0.94 7.21
N PRO A 502 -21.19 2.27 7.36
CA PRO A 502 -22.33 3.19 7.36
C PRO A 502 -23.15 3.17 6.07
N ASP A 503 -22.49 3.01 4.93
CA ASP A 503 -23.15 3.00 3.64
C ASP A 503 -23.88 1.67 3.40
N GLY A 504 -23.27 0.56 3.82
CA GLY A 504 -23.89 -0.76 3.77
C GLY A 504 -25.13 -0.85 4.65
N VAL A 505 -25.03 -0.34 5.88
CA VAL A 505 -26.14 -0.33 6.84
C VAL A 505 -27.28 0.59 6.39
N ARG A 506 -26.95 1.78 5.84
CA ARG A 506 -27.99 2.68 5.29
C ARG A 506 -28.81 1.96 4.21
N ARG A 507 -28.14 1.32 3.25
CA ARG A 507 -28.84 0.53 2.19
C ARG A 507 -29.69 -0.59 2.79
N TRP A 508 -29.14 -1.33 3.74
CA TRP A 508 -29.85 -2.40 4.44
C TRP A 508 -31.13 -1.90 5.13
N ALA A 509 -31.09 -0.72 5.75
CA ALA A 509 -32.22 -0.07 6.39
C ALA A 509 -33.26 0.42 5.36
N ASP A 510 -32.82 1.03 4.27
CA ASP A 510 -33.67 1.52 3.20
C ASP A 510 -34.46 0.38 2.51
N GLU A 511 -33.81 -0.75 2.24
CA GLU A 511 -34.47 -1.95 1.70
C GLU A 511 -35.59 -2.48 2.60
N ARG A 512 -35.51 -2.23 3.90
CA ARG A 512 -36.49 -2.61 4.93
C ARG A 512 -37.46 -1.51 5.28
N GLY A 513 -37.37 -0.36 4.59
CA GLY A 513 -38.25 0.78 4.82
C GLY A 513 -38.06 1.48 6.17
N ARG A 514 -36.87 1.34 6.77
CA ARG A 514 -36.57 1.91 8.11
C ARG A 514 -36.14 3.39 8.05
N GLY A 515 -35.81 3.90 6.85
CA GLY A 515 -35.34 5.27 6.66
C GLY A 515 -33.95 5.51 7.25
N ASP A 516 -33.65 6.75 7.62
CA ASP A 516 -32.38 7.13 8.22
C ASP A 516 -32.29 6.58 9.66
N VAL A 517 -31.33 5.67 9.90
CA VAL A 517 -31.14 4.98 11.20
C VAL A 517 -29.81 5.39 11.80
N ASP A 518 -29.79 5.59 13.13
CA ASP A 518 -28.54 5.78 13.86
C ASP A 518 -27.84 4.43 14.01
N LEU A 519 -26.54 4.39 13.68
CA LEU A 519 -25.72 3.19 13.81
C LEU A 519 -25.66 2.66 15.25
N HIS A 520 -25.70 3.56 16.24
CA HIS A 520 -25.71 3.18 17.65
C HIS A 520 -27.00 2.42 18.06
N ASP A 521 -28.13 2.79 17.48
CA ASP A 521 -29.39 2.08 17.72
C ASP A 521 -29.36 0.66 17.15
N LEU A 522 -28.52 0.43 16.12
CA LEU A 522 -28.38 -0.85 15.44
C LEU A 522 -27.41 -1.83 16.10
N GLU A 523 -26.58 -1.40 17.04
CA GLU A 523 -25.68 -2.30 17.77
C GLU A 523 -26.45 -3.45 18.47
N GLN A 524 -27.69 -3.19 18.88
CA GLN A 524 -28.59 -4.15 19.55
C GLN A 524 -29.76 -4.62 18.66
N ASP A 525 -29.79 -4.22 17.38
CA ASP A 525 -30.85 -4.61 16.47
C ASP A 525 -30.82 -6.12 16.19
N GLU A 526 -31.92 -6.82 16.50
CA GLU A 526 -31.98 -8.27 16.38
C GLU A 526 -31.93 -8.74 14.93
N GLU A 527 -32.53 -8.01 13.99
CA GLU A 527 -32.56 -8.39 12.58
C GLU A 527 -31.18 -8.26 11.95
N LEU A 528 -30.47 -7.14 12.24
CA LEU A 528 -29.08 -6.94 11.80
C LEU A 528 -28.16 -8.01 12.42
N ARG A 529 -28.34 -8.31 13.71
CA ARG A 529 -27.54 -9.35 14.38
C ARG A 529 -27.73 -10.72 13.77
N VAL A 530 -28.97 -11.08 13.38
CA VAL A 530 -29.24 -12.35 12.69
C VAL A 530 -28.53 -12.39 11.34
N GLU A 531 -28.50 -11.31 10.60
CA GLU A 531 -27.81 -11.23 9.31
C GLU A 531 -26.28 -11.35 9.48
N ILE A 532 -25.69 -10.62 10.42
CA ILE A 532 -24.27 -10.74 10.74
C ILE A 532 -23.93 -12.13 11.30
N GLN A 533 -24.84 -12.77 12.06
CA GLN A 533 -24.63 -14.15 12.52
C GLN A 533 -24.49 -15.13 11.36
N GLN A 534 -25.27 -14.96 10.27
CA GLN A 534 -25.13 -15.80 9.08
C GLN A 534 -23.74 -15.63 8.42
N VAL A 535 -23.20 -14.39 8.43
CA VAL A 535 -21.85 -14.11 7.94
C VAL A 535 -20.80 -14.80 8.81
N VAL A 536 -20.93 -14.70 10.13
CA VAL A 536 -20.06 -15.38 11.09
C VAL A 536 -20.13 -16.90 10.91
N ASP A 537 -21.33 -17.45 10.72
CA ASP A 537 -21.51 -18.88 10.50
C ASP A 537 -20.85 -19.34 9.18
N ALA A 538 -20.90 -18.52 8.15
CA ALA A 538 -20.22 -18.78 6.88
C ALA A 538 -18.69 -18.74 7.04
N ALA A 539 -18.16 -17.73 7.70
CA ALA A 539 -16.72 -17.62 8.00
C ALA A 539 -16.22 -18.82 8.84
N ASN A 540 -17.03 -19.28 9.77
CA ASN A 540 -16.72 -20.44 10.61
C ASN A 540 -16.64 -21.76 9.84
N GLN A 541 -17.23 -21.85 8.62
CA GLN A 541 -17.12 -23.07 7.81
C GLN A 541 -15.69 -23.26 7.23
N ALA A 542 -14.91 -22.19 7.13
CA ALA A 542 -13.55 -22.24 6.61
C ALA A 542 -12.52 -22.75 7.64
N VAL A 543 -12.91 -22.85 8.93
CA VAL A 543 -12.02 -23.18 10.05
C VAL A 543 -12.56 -24.31 10.90
N SER A 544 -11.75 -24.88 11.79
CA SER A 544 -12.23 -25.90 12.71
C SER A 544 -13.18 -25.31 13.76
N LYS A 545 -14.07 -26.13 14.30
CA LYS A 545 -15.05 -25.71 15.33
C LYS A 545 -14.41 -25.03 16.57
N ALA A 546 -13.16 -25.35 16.87
CA ALA A 546 -12.42 -24.76 17.98
C ALA A 546 -11.82 -23.38 17.64
N GLU A 547 -11.64 -23.09 16.38
CA GLU A 547 -11.12 -21.83 15.83
C GLU A 547 -12.23 -20.84 15.51
N GLY A 548 -13.46 -21.33 15.35
CA GLY A 548 -14.60 -20.50 14.96
C GLY A 548 -15.00 -19.48 16.01
N VAL A 549 -15.46 -18.33 15.53
CA VAL A 549 -16.04 -17.25 16.34
C VAL A 549 -17.34 -17.72 16.99
N ARG A 550 -17.40 -17.69 18.31
CA ARG A 550 -18.58 -18.11 19.09
C ARG A 550 -19.51 -16.97 19.49
N ARG A 551 -18.94 -15.78 19.65
CA ARG A 551 -19.68 -14.56 20.00
C ARG A 551 -19.08 -13.39 19.26
N PHE A 552 -19.88 -12.39 19.00
CA PHE A 552 -19.42 -11.11 18.45
C PHE A 552 -20.15 -9.93 19.09
N VAL A 553 -19.55 -8.78 19.02
CA VAL A 553 -20.15 -7.49 19.37
C VAL A 553 -20.13 -6.61 18.13
N LEU A 554 -21.26 -5.97 17.85
CA LEU A 554 -21.37 -4.90 16.85
C LEU A 554 -20.96 -3.58 17.48
N LEU A 555 -20.20 -2.80 16.76
CA LEU A 555 -19.72 -1.47 17.12
C LEU A 555 -20.19 -0.48 16.05
N ALA A 556 -20.92 0.54 16.46
CA ALA A 556 -21.35 1.62 15.57
C ALA A 556 -20.15 2.47 15.11
N ASP A 557 -19.24 2.73 16.04
CA ASP A 557 -18.02 3.48 15.78
C ASP A 557 -16.95 2.61 15.12
N ASP A 558 -16.55 2.98 13.91
CA ASP A 558 -15.46 2.30 13.21
C ASP A 558 -14.10 2.51 13.89
N PHE A 559 -13.14 1.65 13.57
CA PHE A 559 -11.74 1.86 13.97
C PHE A 559 -11.15 3.02 13.18
N THR A 560 -10.39 3.89 13.84
CA THR A 560 -9.86 5.10 13.22
C THR A 560 -8.37 5.31 13.48
N GLU A 561 -7.75 6.07 12.59
CA GLU A 561 -6.38 6.52 12.75
C GLU A 561 -6.25 7.54 13.88
N GLU A 562 -7.23 8.43 14.04
CA GLU A 562 -7.27 9.44 15.10
C GLU A 562 -7.25 8.84 16.51
N ARG A 563 -7.94 7.71 16.71
CA ARG A 563 -7.90 6.94 17.97
C ARG A 563 -6.65 6.07 18.09
N GLY A 564 -5.79 6.06 17.07
CA GLY A 564 -4.62 5.19 17.01
C GLY A 564 -4.95 3.72 16.77
N GLU A 565 -6.20 3.36 16.48
CA GLU A 565 -6.69 2.00 16.24
C GLU A 565 -6.24 1.46 14.88
N LEU A 566 -6.06 2.35 13.91
CA LEU A 566 -5.48 2.05 12.59
C LEU A 566 -4.12 2.75 12.42
N THR A 567 -3.31 2.22 11.52
CA THR A 567 -2.14 2.91 10.99
C THR A 567 -2.54 3.83 9.84
N ALA A 568 -1.66 4.74 9.42
CA ALA A 568 -1.83 5.55 8.20
C ALA A 568 -2.04 4.74 6.91
N THR A 569 -1.74 3.44 6.94
CA THR A 569 -2.00 2.48 5.86
C THR A 569 -3.23 1.61 6.13
N LEU A 570 -4.10 2.03 7.06
CA LEU A 570 -5.36 1.39 7.45
C LEU A 570 -5.20 -0.04 8.01
N LYS A 571 -4.02 -0.39 8.56
CA LYS A 571 -3.80 -1.66 9.25
C LYS A 571 -4.23 -1.54 10.72
N MET A 572 -4.94 -2.55 11.23
CA MET A 572 -5.38 -2.61 12.62
C MET A 572 -4.20 -2.71 13.59
N ARG A 573 -4.25 -1.89 14.64
CA ARG A 573 -3.36 -1.99 15.81
C ARG A 573 -4.10 -2.74 16.92
N ARG A 574 -4.05 -4.08 16.87
CA ARG A 574 -4.81 -4.96 17.74
C ARG A 574 -4.74 -4.59 19.21
N HIS A 575 -3.54 -4.35 19.75
CA HIS A 575 -3.34 -4.01 21.16
C HIS A 575 -4.00 -2.67 21.55
N VAL A 576 -4.05 -1.69 20.62
CA VAL A 576 -4.74 -0.41 20.85
C VAL A 576 -6.25 -0.64 20.86
N ILE A 577 -6.77 -1.38 19.87
CA ILE A 577 -8.20 -1.72 19.79
C ILE A 577 -8.65 -2.48 21.04
N GLU A 578 -7.88 -3.45 21.54
CA GLU A 578 -8.19 -4.16 22.79
C GLU A 578 -8.27 -3.24 23.99
N GLN A 579 -7.41 -2.21 24.04
CA GLN A 579 -7.42 -1.22 25.11
C GLN A 579 -8.58 -0.23 24.97
N THR A 580 -8.77 0.36 23.78
CA THR A 580 -9.81 1.36 23.52
C THR A 580 -11.22 0.78 23.57
N ARG A 581 -11.38 -0.49 23.16
CA ARG A 581 -12.65 -1.24 23.15
C ARG A 581 -12.80 -2.22 24.32
N GLY A 582 -12.13 -1.94 25.43
CA GLY A 582 -12.12 -2.82 26.61
C GLY A 582 -13.50 -3.13 27.20
N GLU A 583 -14.51 -2.26 27.04
CA GLU A 583 -15.90 -2.52 27.46
C GLU A 583 -16.56 -3.59 26.57
N ALA A 584 -16.42 -3.45 25.25
CA ALA A 584 -16.89 -4.45 24.30
C ALA A 584 -16.26 -5.83 24.55
N MET A 585 -14.94 -5.85 24.82
CA MET A 585 -14.23 -7.06 25.20
C MET A 585 -14.80 -7.70 26.47
N ARG A 586 -15.11 -6.90 27.51
CA ARG A 586 -15.72 -7.39 28.75
C ARG A 586 -17.12 -7.94 28.52
N SER A 587 -17.92 -7.32 27.67
CA SER A 587 -19.29 -7.78 27.38
C SER A 587 -19.33 -9.16 26.71
N ILE A 588 -18.29 -9.51 25.95
CA ILE A 588 -18.17 -10.81 25.27
C ILE A 588 -17.91 -11.93 26.26
N TYR A 589 -16.98 -11.72 27.17
CA TYR A 589 -16.47 -12.79 28.03
C TYR A 589 -17.10 -12.83 29.43
N GLY A 590 -17.94 -11.85 29.78
CA GLY A 590 -18.77 -11.81 31.00
C GLY A 590 -18.06 -11.19 32.13
#